data_36c759a016eb5704f47e0a3484fb4483
#
_entry.id   36c759a016eb5704f47e0a3484fb4483
#
_cell.length_a   1.000
_cell.length_b   1.000
_cell.length_c   1.000
_cell.angle_alpha   90.00
_cell.angle_beta   90.00
_cell.angle_gamma   90.00
#
_symmetry.space_group_name_H-M   'P 1'
#
loop_
_entity.id
_entity.type
_entity.pdbx_description
1 polymer ?
#
loop_
_entity_poly.entity_id
_entity_poly.type
_entity_poly.pdbx_seq_one_letter_code
_entity_poly.pdbx_strand_id
1 'polypeptide(L)'
;MICYTLWLSTPRPDGSICLTHGPLVTIRGLLMSLAVQIVAWFFGLVVLMSLIEHQVHCRLMHKMPRLAFWRNLPARRRIFTSHAVEHHTQYRQSFHDEPVPHGEDRGIRLNLWEGLLEALPVSAILACFSTTGAIMFPLVVLLHHTLWNLIHLEMHKPSNKPFAQWAAFKHVARHHFLHHRYPDKNFNVALPVGDYIFGTVARPTAADWQAMRAEGIA
;
A
#
# COMPACT_ATOMS: atom_id res chain seq x y z
N MET A 1 37.35 14.20 -5.06
CA MET A 1 36.26 14.60 -5.98
C MET A 1 36.69 14.15 -7.38
N ILE A 2 36.12 13.05 -7.90
CA ILE A 2 36.49 12.49 -9.20
C ILE A 2 35.54 13.10 -10.24
N CYS A 3 36.07 13.92 -11.15
CA CYS A 3 35.29 14.48 -12.27
C CYS A 3 35.56 13.61 -13.51
N TYR A 4 34.50 13.08 -14.09
CA TYR A 4 34.59 12.44 -15.41
C TYR A 4 34.15 13.45 -16.48
N THR A 5 35.03 13.70 -17.46
CA THR A 5 34.71 14.51 -18.64
C THR A 5 34.30 13.56 -19.77
N LEU A 6 33.04 13.61 -20.18
CA LEU A 6 32.59 12.93 -21.39
C LEU A 6 32.94 13.81 -22.60
N TRP A 7 33.83 13.30 -23.45
CA TRP A 7 34.19 13.93 -24.72
C TRP A 7 33.28 13.37 -25.81
N LEU A 8 32.45 14.22 -26.38
CA LEU A 8 31.71 13.90 -27.60
C LEU A 8 32.49 14.42 -28.79
N SER A 9 32.96 13.52 -29.66
CA SER A 9 33.65 13.88 -30.91
C SER A 9 32.63 13.90 -32.05
N THR A 10 32.49 15.05 -32.70
CA THR A 10 31.72 15.14 -33.97
C THR A 10 32.69 15.39 -35.11
N PRO A 11 32.73 14.55 -36.18
CA PRO A 11 33.52 14.81 -37.36
C PRO A 11 32.96 16.01 -38.14
N ARG A 12 33.86 16.92 -38.53
CA ARG A 12 33.52 18.02 -39.46
C ARG A 12 33.78 17.59 -40.91
N PRO A 13 33.14 18.26 -41.89
CA PRO A 13 33.35 17.95 -43.31
C PRO A 13 34.77 18.12 -43.81
N ASP A 14 35.60 18.89 -43.10
CA ASP A 14 37.01 19.13 -43.38
C ASP A 14 37.99 18.08 -42.75
N GLY A 15 37.44 17.05 -42.12
CA GLY A 15 38.21 16.00 -41.45
C GLY A 15 38.72 16.39 -40.05
N SER A 16 38.44 17.59 -39.58
CA SER A 16 38.82 18.00 -38.22
C SER A 16 37.84 17.50 -37.17
N ILE A 17 38.32 17.13 -35.99
CA ILE A 17 37.48 16.70 -34.86
C ILE A 17 37.22 17.92 -33.96
N CYS A 18 35.95 18.34 -33.86
CA CYS A 18 35.57 19.32 -32.87
C CYS A 18 35.27 18.62 -31.54
N LEU A 19 36.08 18.88 -30.54
CA LEU A 19 35.83 18.44 -29.17
C LEU A 19 34.87 19.44 -28.50
N THR A 20 33.60 19.06 -28.36
CA THR A 20 32.63 19.88 -27.61
C THR A 20 32.66 19.46 -26.15
N HIS A 21 32.79 20.43 -25.25
CA HIS A 21 32.63 20.19 -23.81
C HIS A 21 31.16 19.88 -23.53
N GLY A 22 30.85 18.60 -23.28
CA GLY A 22 29.54 18.24 -22.70
C GLY A 22 29.44 18.76 -21.26
N PRO A 23 28.21 18.91 -20.72
CA PRO A 23 28.01 19.38 -19.35
C PRO A 23 28.76 18.47 -18.37
N LEU A 24 29.57 19.06 -17.50
CA LEU A 24 30.26 18.38 -16.41
C LEU A 24 29.25 17.81 -15.42
N VAL A 25 28.98 16.51 -15.53
CA VAL A 25 28.15 15.82 -14.53
C VAL A 25 29.06 15.34 -13.41
N THR A 26 28.96 15.95 -12.26
CA THR A 26 29.67 15.49 -11.06
C THR A 26 28.99 14.26 -10.47
N ILE A 27 29.74 13.32 -9.89
CA ILE A 27 29.19 12.17 -9.16
C ILE A 27 28.17 12.64 -8.09
N ARG A 28 28.46 13.77 -7.44
CA ARG A 28 27.54 14.38 -6.47
C ARG A 28 26.22 14.79 -7.11
N GLY A 29 26.24 15.39 -8.31
CA GLY A 29 25.01 15.75 -9.04
C GLY A 29 24.19 14.52 -9.46
N LEU A 30 24.87 13.45 -9.89
CA LEU A 30 24.20 12.19 -10.25
C LEU A 30 23.56 11.52 -9.02
N LEU A 31 24.27 11.46 -7.90
CA LEU A 31 23.74 10.90 -6.65
C LEU A 31 22.57 11.73 -6.09
N MET A 32 22.66 13.06 -6.16
CA MET A 32 21.56 13.95 -5.77
C MET A 32 20.33 13.73 -6.66
N SER A 33 20.51 13.61 -7.98
CA SER A 33 19.40 13.31 -8.91
C SER A 33 18.75 11.95 -8.61
N LEU A 34 19.54 10.91 -8.33
CA LEU A 34 19.04 9.58 -7.98
C LEU A 34 18.27 9.61 -6.64
N ALA A 35 18.79 10.30 -5.63
CA ALA A 35 18.10 10.43 -4.33
C ALA A 35 16.74 11.12 -4.48
N VAL A 36 16.67 12.19 -5.27
CA VAL A 36 15.41 12.88 -5.55
C VAL A 36 14.41 11.96 -6.27
N GLN A 37 14.89 11.18 -7.26
CA GLN A 37 14.06 10.21 -7.95
C GLN A 37 13.51 9.13 -7.01
N ILE A 38 14.38 8.56 -6.15
CA ILE A 38 13.96 7.55 -5.16
C ILE A 38 12.88 8.11 -4.24
N VAL A 39 13.06 9.31 -3.70
CA VAL A 39 12.08 9.95 -2.82
C VAL A 39 10.77 10.21 -3.55
N ALA A 40 10.82 10.75 -4.77
CA ALA A 40 9.62 11.02 -5.56
C ALA A 40 8.86 9.72 -5.90
N TRP A 41 9.58 8.67 -6.34
CA TRP A 41 8.99 7.37 -6.59
C TRP A 41 8.40 6.75 -5.33
N PHE A 42 9.11 6.83 -4.19
CA PHE A 42 8.61 6.28 -2.94
C PHE A 42 7.22 6.87 -2.58
N PHE A 43 7.10 8.18 -2.53
CA PHE A 43 5.81 8.81 -2.19
C PHE A 43 4.73 8.55 -3.25
N GLY A 44 5.08 8.62 -4.55
CA GLY A 44 4.14 8.30 -5.63
C GLY A 44 3.64 6.85 -5.56
N LEU A 45 4.52 5.90 -5.27
CA LEU A 45 4.17 4.48 -5.14
C LEU A 45 3.38 4.17 -3.87
N VAL A 46 3.64 4.86 -2.76
CA VAL A 46 2.82 4.76 -1.53
C VAL A 46 1.40 5.23 -1.79
N VAL A 47 1.22 6.34 -2.51
CA VAL A 47 -0.11 6.80 -2.92
C VAL A 47 -0.76 5.79 -3.87
N LEU A 48 -0.05 5.30 -4.88
CA LEU A 48 -0.54 4.27 -5.80
C LEU A 48 -0.96 3.02 -5.04
N MET A 49 -0.18 2.58 -4.04
CA MET A 49 -0.51 1.41 -3.22
C MET A 49 -1.79 1.62 -2.41
N SER A 50 -2.02 2.82 -1.86
CA SER A 50 -3.28 3.15 -1.20
C SER A 50 -4.48 3.09 -2.15
N LEU A 51 -4.32 3.52 -3.41
CA LEU A 51 -5.37 3.41 -4.43
C LEU A 51 -5.63 1.94 -4.81
N ILE A 52 -4.58 1.15 -4.97
CA ILE A 52 -4.69 -0.30 -5.24
C ILE A 52 -5.40 -0.99 -4.07
N GLU A 53 -4.97 -0.76 -2.83
CA GLU A 53 -5.60 -1.31 -1.63
C GLU A 53 -7.09 -1.01 -1.61
N HIS A 54 -7.49 0.26 -1.81
CA HIS A 54 -8.89 0.66 -1.86
C HIS A 54 -9.67 -0.13 -2.92
N GLN A 55 -9.16 -0.27 -4.15
CA GLN A 55 -9.86 -0.97 -5.22
C GLN A 55 -9.93 -2.48 -4.97
N VAL A 56 -8.85 -3.09 -4.48
CA VAL A 56 -8.81 -4.51 -4.10
C VAL A 56 -9.81 -4.77 -2.97
N HIS A 57 -9.77 -3.98 -1.91
CA HIS A 57 -10.66 -4.14 -0.76
C HIS A 57 -12.14 -3.96 -1.18
N CYS A 58 -12.47 -2.85 -1.83
CA CYS A 58 -13.83 -2.55 -2.28
C CYS A 58 -14.36 -3.57 -3.31
N ARG A 59 -13.56 -3.97 -4.30
CA ARG A 59 -14.04 -4.74 -5.46
C ARG A 59 -13.74 -6.23 -5.37
N LEU A 60 -12.61 -6.62 -4.78
CA LEU A 60 -12.26 -8.02 -4.68
C LEU A 60 -12.67 -8.63 -3.32
N MET A 61 -12.53 -7.90 -2.23
CA MET A 61 -12.85 -8.44 -0.92
C MET A 61 -14.35 -8.32 -0.57
N HIS A 62 -15.02 -7.22 -0.96
CA HIS A 62 -16.43 -6.97 -0.60
C HIS A 62 -17.47 -7.27 -1.68
N LYS A 63 -17.09 -7.44 -2.96
CA LYS A 63 -18.07 -7.63 -4.04
C LYS A 63 -17.82 -8.90 -4.82
N MET A 64 -18.84 -9.73 -5.00
CA MET A 64 -18.77 -10.87 -5.91
C MET A 64 -19.06 -10.43 -7.35
N PRO A 65 -18.28 -10.89 -8.34
CA PRO A 65 -18.53 -10.59 -9.74
C PRO A 65 -19.89 -11.12 -10.20
N ARG A 66 -20.54 -10.39 -11.10
CA ARG A 66 -21.82 -10.82 -11.71
C ARG A 66 -21.62 -12.00 -12.68
N LEU A 67 -20.50 -12.02 -13.41
CA LEU A 67 -20.18 -13.09 -14.38
C LEU A 67 -19.84 -14.38 -13.64
N ALA A 68 -20.55 -15.46 -13.97
CA ALA A 68 -20.41 -16.76 -13.31
C ALA A 68 -18.98 -17.33 -13.39
N PHE A 69 -18.29 -17.14 -14.52
CA PHE A 69 -16.90 -17.56 -14.68
C PHE A 69 -16.00 -16.96 -13.59
N TRP A 70 -15.99 -15.64 -13.44
CA TRP A 70 -15.18 -14.94 -12.44
C TRP A 70 -15.63 -15.25 -11.01
N ARG A 71 -16.94 -15.37 -10.80
CA ARG A 71 -17.51 -15.71 -9.47
C ARG A 71 -17.09 -17.09 -8.99
N ASN A 72 -16.90 -18.04 -9.91
CA ASN A 72 -16.61 -19.43 -9.59
C ASN A 72 -15.11 -19.75 -9.48
N LEU A 73 -14.22 -18.80 -9.73
CA LEU A 73 -12.79 -18.97 -9.49
C LEU A 73 -12.51 -19.24 -8.00
N PRO A 74 -11.81 -20.35 -7.65
CA PRO A 74 -11.56 -20.69 -6.24
C PRO A 74 -10.88 -19.58 -5.45
N ALA A 75 -9.84 -18.96 -6.01
CA ALA A 75 -9.15 -17.84 -5.38
C ALA A 75 -10.09 -16.66 -5.11
N ARG A 76 -10.98 -16.34 -6.06
CA ARG A 76 -11.94 -15.25 -5.93
C ARG A 76 -12.96 -15.50 -4.82
N ARG A 77 -13.46 -16.73 -4.73
CA ARG A 77 -14.36 -17.14 -3.64
C ARG A 77 -13.66 -17.07 -2.29
N ARG A 78 -12.43 -17.61 -2.21
CA ARG A 78 -11.64 -17.60 -0.97
C ARG A 78 -11.46 -16.18 -0.43
N ILE A 79 -11.03 -15.24 -1.28
CA ILE A 79 -10.83 -13.83 -0.89
C ILE A 79 -12.12 -13.23 -0.33
N PHE A 80 -13.25 -13.39 -1.04
CA PHE A 80 -14.54 -12.86 -0.59
C PHE A 80 -15.00 -13.53 0.71
N THR A 81 -14.97 -14.86 0.80
CA THR A 81 -15.46 -15.60 1.98
C THR A 81 -14.60 -15.28 3.20
N SER A 82 -13.28 -15.33 3.08
CA SER A 82 -12.37 -15.03 4.17
C SER A 82 -12.54 -13.60 4.71
N HIS A 83 -12.72 -12.61 3.84
CA HIS A 83 -12.83 -11.23 4.27
C HIS A 83 -14.28 -10.79 4.56
N ALA A 84 -15.15 -10.78 3.55
CA ALA A 84 -16.49 -10.19 3.70
C ALA A 84 -17.44 -11.05 4.54
N VAL A 85 -17.22 -12.37 4.62
CA VAL A 85 -18.08 -13.28 5.39
C VAL A 85 -17.46 -13.59 6.75
N GLU A 86 -16.28 -14.21 6.78
CA GLU A 86 -15.69 -14.70 8.04
C GLU A 86 -15.19 -13.55 8.91
N HIS A 87 -14.28 -12.71 8.38
CA HIS A 87 -13.67 -11.60 9.09
C HIS A 87 -14.71 -10.57 9.57
N HIS A 88 -15.58 -10.07 8.68
CA HIS A 88 -16.62 -9.12 9.08
C HIS A 88 -17.67 -9.71 10.03
N THR A 89 -17.97 -11.01 9.96
CA THR A 89 -18.87 -11.64 10.92
C THR A 89 -18.23 -11.72 12.29
N GLN A 90 -16.95 -12.09 12.36
CA GLN A 90 -16.21 -12.19 13.62
C GLN A 90 -16.11 -10.83 14.32
N TYR A 91 -15.74 -9.77 13.57
CA TYR A 91 -15.48 -8.43 14.15
C TYR A 91 -16.64 -7.45 14.06
N ARG A 92 -17.85 -7.94 13.77
CA ARG A 92 -19.04 -7.10 13.68
C ARG A 92 -19.56 -6.62 15.04
N GLN A 93 -19.48 -7.45 16.07
CA GLN A 93 -20.01 -7.17 17.41
C GLN A 93 -18.93 -6.64 18.35
N SER A 94 -17.73 -7.18 18.27
CA SER A 94 -16.56 -6.77 19.02
C SER A 94 -15.43 -6.47 18.05
N PHE A 95 -14.86 -5.27 18.12
CA PHE A 95 -13.76 -4.87 17.26
C PHE A 95 -12.46 -5.57 17.65
N HIS A 96 -12.32 -5.89 18.93
CA HIS A 96 -11.18 -6.63 19.47
C HIS A 96 -11.54 -8.08 19.79
N ASP A 97 -10.57 -8.96 19.69
CA ASP A 97 -10.60 -10.35 20.07
C ASP A 97 -9.34 -10.66 20.90
N GLU A 98 -9.28 -11.81 21.55
CA GLU A 98 -8.10 -12.20 22.31
C GLU A 98 -6.87 -12.39 21.41
N PRO A 99 -5.66 -12.03 21.89
CA PRO A 99 -4.42 -12.31 21.19
C PRO A 99 -4.27 -13.81 20.92
N VAL A 100 -3.85 -14.16 19.71
CA VAL A 100 -3.59 -15.54 19.33
C VAL A 100 -2.10 -15.76 19.09
N PRO A 101 -1.58 -17.01 19.27
CA PRO A 101 -0.22 -17.35 18.91
C PRO A 101 0.11 -17.00 17.46
N HIS A 102 1.39 -16.70 17.21
CA HIS A 102 1.86 -16.41 15.86
C HIS A 102 1.56 -17.58 14.90
N GLY A 103 0.86 -17.27 13.81
CA GLY A 103 0.47 -18.25 12.79
C GLY A 103 -0.99 -18.72 12.86
N GLU A 104 -1.71 -18.46 13.95
CA GLU A 104 -3.15 -18.74 14.07
C GLU A 104 -4.03 -17.60 13.57
N ASP A 105 -3.42 -16.50 13.17
CA ASP A 105 -4.05 -15.28 12.69
C ASP A 105 -4.16 -15.19 11.15
N ARG A 106 -4.12 -16.32 10.46
CA ARG A 106 -4.07 -16.41 8.99
C ARG A 106 -5.23 -15.71 8.26
N GLY A 107 -6.40 -15.65 8.87
CA GLY A 107 -7.57 -14.97 8.33
C GLY A 107 -7.48 -13.43 8.34
N ILE A 108 -6.50 -12.86 9.05
CA ILE A 108 -6.33 -11.42 9.23
C ILE A 108 -5.09 -10.88 8.50
N ARG A 109 -4.26 -11.74 7.94
CA ARG A 109 -2.99 -11.35 7.32
C ARG A 109 -3.01 -11.41 5.81
N LEU A 110 -2.34 -10.44 5.18
CA LEU A 110 -1.95 -10.51 3.78
C LEU A 110 -0.71 -11.40 3.64
N ASN A 111 -0.68 -12.20 2.59
CA ASN A 111 0.47 -13.03 2.27
C ASN A 111 1.54 -12.21 1.53
N LEU A 112 2.73 -12.10 2.10
CA LEU A 112 3.83 -11.31 1.52
C LEU A 112 4.28 -11.85 0.15
N TRP A 113 4.29 -13.18 -0.04
CA TRP A 113 4.70 -13.80 -1.31
C TRP A 113 3.65 -13.58 -2.41
N GLU A 114 2.36 -13.69 -2.07
CA GLU A 114 1.27 -13.36 -3.00
C GLU A 114 1.39 -11.89 -3.41
N GLY A 115 1.63 -10.98 -2.47
CA GLY A 115 1.86 -9.56 -2.76
C GLY A 115 3.01 -9.30 -3.73
N LEU A 116 4.13 -10.03 -3.61
CA LEU A 116 5.24 -9.91 -4.56
C LEU A 116 4.85 -10.37 -5.96
N LEU A 117 4.11 -11.48 -6.07
CA LEU A 117 3.61 -11.97 -7.37
C LEU A 117 2.63 -10.99 -8.00
N GLU A 118 1.74 -10.40 -7.20
CA GLU A 118 0.78 -9.37 -7.64
C GLU A 118 1.48 -8.07 -8.07
N ALA A 119 2.67 -7.77 -7.53
CA ALA A 119 3.46 -6.62 -7.94
C ALA A 119 4.06 -6.75 -9.36
N LEU A 120 4.29 -7.97 -9.87
CA LEU A 120 4.99 -8.18 -11.13
C LEU A 120 4.35 -7.48 -12.34
N PRO A 121 3.02 -7.54 -12.58
CA PRO A 121 2.41 -6.86 -13.73
C PRO A 121 2.60 -5.34 -13.66
N VAL A 122 2.45 -4.73 -12.50
CA VAL A 122 2.61 -3.29 -12.30
C VAL A 122 4.09 -2.90 -12.47
N SER A 123 5.02 -3.68 -11.92
CA SER A 123 6.46 -3.47 -12.11
C SER A 123 6.85 -3.56 -13.59
N ALA A 124 6.29 -4.50 -14.34
CA ALA A 124 6.53 -4.62 -15.78
C ALA A 124 6.05 -3.39 -16.56
N ILE A 125 4.88 -2.85 -16.21
CA ILE A 125 4.37 -1.59 -16.79
C ILE A 125 5.30 -0.43 -16.42
N LEU A 126 5.69 -0.31 -15.15
CA LEU A 126 6.58 0.75 -14.69
C LEU A 126 7.96 0.68 -15.37
N ALA A 127 8.46 -0.50 -15.69
CA ALA A 127 9.74 -0.68 -16.39
C ALA A 127 9.79 0.00 -17.76
N CYS A 128 8.62 0.17 -18.41
CA CYS A 128 8.54 0.91 -19.67
C CYS A 128 8.79 2.42 -19.50
N PHE A 129 8.72 2.95 -18.29
CA PHE A 129 8.84 4.37 -17.99
C PHE A 129 10.04 4.69 -17.08
N SER A 130 10.33 3.81 -16.12
CA SER A 130 11.36 4.01 -15.10
C SER A 130 11.84 2.70 -14.49
N THR A 131 13.10 2.38 -14.65
CA THR A 131 13.74 1.24 -13.96
C THR A 131 13.69 1.42 -12.45
N THR A 132 13.92 2.64 -11.95
CA THR A 132 13.82 2.96 -10.51
C THR A 132 12.42 2.66 -9.97
N GLY A 133 11.37 3.13 -10.66
CA GLY A 133 9.99 2.85 -10.28
C GLY A 133 9.65 1.36 -10.28
N ALA A 134 10.10 0.63 -11.30
CA ALA A 134 9.88 -0.81 -11.43
C ALA A 134 10.51 -1.63 -10.30
N ILE A 135 11.73 -1.26 -9.88
CA ILE A 135 12.43 -1.94 -8.76
C ILE A 135 11.82 -1.55 -7.42
N MET A 136 11.43 -0.29 -7.26
CA MET A 136 10.88 0.19 -6.00
C MET A 136 9.46 -0.31 -5.72
N PHE A 137 8.66 -0.60 -6.73
CA PHE A 137 7.26 -0.99 -6.53
C PHE A 137 7.12 -2.27 -5.68
N PRO A 138 7.78 -3.41 -5.96
CA PRO A 138 7.69 -4.59 -5.11
C PRO A 138 8.19 -4.34 -3.67
N LEU A 139 9.16 -3.45 -3.48
CA LEU A 139 9.63 -3.07 -2.13
C LEU A 139 8.55 -2.28 -1.38
N VAL A 140 7.84 -1.37 -2.06
CA VAL A 140 6.71 -0.65 -1.48
C VAL A 140 5.54 -1.59 -1.18
N VAL A 141 5.27 -2.59 -2.02
CA VAL A 141 4.25 -3.62 -1.75
C VAL A 141 4.61 -4.43 -0.50
N LEU A 142 5.86 -4.88 -0.37
CA LEU A 142 6.33 -5.57 0.84
C LEU A 142 6.19 -4.71 2.10
N LEU A 143 6.61 -3.45 2.02
CA LEU A 143 6.46 -2.50 3.13
C LEU A 143 4.99 -2.32 3.49
N HIS A 144 4.13 -2.10 2.49
CA HIS A 144 2.69 -1.94 2.69
C HIS A 144 2.07 -3.17 3.36
N HIS A 145 2.31 -4.39 2.84
CA HIS A 145 1.76 -5.62 3.40
C HIS A 145 2.27 -5.87 4.84
N THR A 146 3.53 -5.55 5.10
CA THR A 146 4.11 -5.66 6.45
C THR A 146 3.44 -4.70 7.42
N LEU A 147 3.31 -3.42 7.04
CA LEU A 147 2.63 -2.42 7.86
C LEU A 147 1.15 -2.74 8.03
N TRP A 148 0.48 -3.14 6.96
CA TRP A 148 -0.91 -3.57 6.98
C TRP A 148 -1.12 -4.72 7.98
N ASN A 149 -0.29 -5.77 7.89
CA ASN A 149 -0.36 -6.91 8.81
C ASN A 149 -0.14 -6.50 10.26
N LEU A 150 0.86 -5.64 10.52
CA LEU A 150 1.18 -5.17 11.88
C LEU A 150 0.03 -4.37 12.50
N ILE A 151 -0.51 -3.39 11.76
CA ILE A 151 -1.55 -2.50 12.28
C ILE A 151 -2.92 -3.19 12.32
N HIS A 152 -3.28 -3.97 11.31
CA HIS A 152 -4.55 -4.67 11.25
C HIS A 152 -4.66 -5.76 12.33
N LEU A 153 -3.56 -6.49 12.56
CA LEU A 153 -3.48 -7.45 13.64
C LEU A 153 -3.65 -6.76 15.01
N GLU A 154 -2.95 -5.65 15.25
CA GLU A 154 -3.07 -4.93 16.52
C GLU A 154 -4.45 -4.28 16.70
N MET A 155 -5.17 -3.96 15.61
CA MET A 155 -6.56 -3.48 15.66
C MET A 155 -7.52 -4.56 16.15
N HIS A 156 -7.36 -5.80 15.72
CA HIS A 156 -8.30 -6.88 16.03
C HIS A 156 -7.84 -7.78 17.19
N LYS A 157 -6.54 -7.94 17.36
CA LYS A 157 -5.93 -8.80 18.38
C LYS A 157 -4.85 -8.01 19.12
N PRO A 158 -5.26 -7.03 19.96
CA PRO A 158 -4.33 -6.12 20.59
C PRO A 158 -3.34 -6.84 21.49
N SER A 159 -2.08 -6.60 21.26
CA SER A 159 -0.95 -7.17 22.02
C SER A 159 -0.17 -6.12 22.81
N ASN A 160 -0.76 -4.94 23.00
CA ASN A 160 -0.18 -3.79 23.70
C ASN A 160 1.15 -3.30 23.12
N LYS A 161 1.25 -3.28 21.79
CA LYS A 161 2.44 -2.74 21.14
C LYS A 161 2.56 -1.23 21.37
N PRO A 162 3.77 -0.69 21.56
CA PRO A 162 3.97 0.73 21.87
C PRO A 162 3.31 1.68 20.84
N PHE A 163 3.31 1.31 19.54
CA PHE A 163 2.71 2.13 18.52
C PHE A 163 1.17 2.19 18.59
N ALA A 164 0.51 1.28 19.32
CA ALA A 164 -0.94 1.30 19.50
C ALA A 164 -1.43 2.57 20.23
N GLN A 165 -0.55 3.24 20.97
CA GLN A 165 -0.85 4.51 21.64
C GLN A 165 -0.63 5.74 20.75
N TRP A 166 -0.04 5.58 19.56
CA TRP A 166 0.23 6.70 18.67
C TRP A 166 -1.07 7.25 18.05
N ALA A 167 -1.15 8.57 17.94
CA ALA A 167 -2.30 9.22 17.30
C ALA A 167 -2.55 8.74 15.86
N ALA A 168 -1.47 8.43 15.12
CA ALA A 168 -1.55 7.87 13.76
C ALA A 168 -2.22 6.49 13.76
N PHE A 169 -1.84 5.58 14.67
CA PHE A 169 -2.48 4.27 14.79
C PHE A 169 -3.95 4.42 15.18
N LYS A 170 -4.26 5.21 16.20
CA LYS A 170 -5.65 5.46 16.63
C LYS A 170 -6.50 6.04 15.50
N HIS A 171 -5.91 6.90 14.64
CA HIS A 171 -6.62 7.43 13.47
C HIS A 171 -7.02 6.31 12.51
N VAL A 172 -6.09 5.45 12.09
CA VAL A 172 -6.40 4.35 11.17
C VAL A 172 -7.24 3.25 11.83
N ALA A 173 -7.11 3.03 13.14
CA ALA A 173 -7.96 2.11 13.89
C ALA A 173 -9.44 2.58 13.90
N ARG A 174 -9.69 3.87 14.14
CA ARG A 174 -11.03 4.46 14.03
C ARG A 174 -11.59 4.35 12.61
N HIS A 175 -10.73 4.59 11.62
CA HIS A 175 -11.10 4.46 10.22
C HIS A 175 -11.55 3.03 9.90
N HIS A 176 -10.80 2.03 10.34
CA HIS A 176 -11.11 0.61 10.15
C HIS A 176 -12.29 0.13 11.00
N PHE A 177 -12.44 0.64 12.24
CA PHE A 177 -13.65 0.41 13.05
C PHE A 177 -14.92 0.84 12.31
N LEU A 178 -14.90 2.01 11.68
CA LEU A 178 -16.02 2.49 10.86
C LEU A 178 -16.25 1.63 9.62
N HIS A 179 -15.21 1.00 9.07
CA HIS A 179 -15.35 0.03 7.99
C HIS A 179 -16.16 -1.19 8.41
N HIS A 180 -15.89 -1.74 9.60
CA HIS A 180 -16.69 -2.86 10.15
C HIS A 180 -18.15 -2.48 10.43
N ARG A 181 -18.41 -1.22 10.80
CA ARG A 181 -19.77 -0.68 10.98
C ARG A 181 -20.49 -0.40 9.67
N TYR A 182 -19.74 0.08 8.67
CA TYR A 182 -20.20 0.51 7.35
C TYR A 182 -19.35 -0.16 6.26
N PRO A 183 -19.63 -1.43 5.88
CA PRO A 183 -18.76 -2.23 5.01
C PRO A 183 -18.61 -1.70 3.58
N ASP A 184 -19.38 -0.67 3.21
CA ASP A 184 -19.29 0.07 1.93
C ASP A 184 -18.46 1.35 2.03
N LYS A 185 -17.79 1.59 3.15
CA LYS A 185 -16.96 2.76 3.46
C LYS A 185 -15.61 2.36 4.02
N ASN A 186 -14.66 3.31 4.02
CA ASN A 186 -13.36 3.21 4.70
C ASN A 186 -12.56 1.95 4.33
N PHE A 187 -12.35 1.74 3.04
CA PHE A 187 -11.69 0.53 2.53
C PHE A 187 -10.18 0.45 2.80
N ASN A 188 -9.50 1.60 3.01
CA ASN A 188 -8.08 1.58 3.33
C ASN A 188 -7.84 1.27 4.80
N VAL A 189 -6.95 0.33 5.08
CA VAL A 189 -6.52 -0.04 6.44
C VAL A 189 -5.25 0.70 6.85
N ALA A 190 -4.27 0.78 5.94
CA ALA A 190 -2.97 1.36 6.26
C ALA A 190 -2.91 2.88 6.07
N LEU A 191 -3.35 3.38 4.92
CA LEU A 191 -3.29 4.80 4.56
C LEU A 191 -4.56 5.21 3.80
N PRO A 192 -5.44 6.06 4.36
CA PRO A 192 -6.78 6.30 3.83
C PRO A 192 -6.85 7.26 2.62
N VAL A 193 -5.77 7.40 1.85
CA VAL A 193 -5.71 8.30 0.67
C VAL A 193 -6.73 7.87 -0.39
N GLY A 194 -6.86 6.56 -0.65
CA GLY A 194 -7.85 6.04 -1.58
C GLY A 194 -9.28 6.41 -1.18
N ASP A 195 -9.63 6.27 0.10
CA ASP A 195 -10.96 6.62 0.59
C ASP A 195 -11.28 8.12 0.45
N TYR A 196 -10.29 9.00 0.68
CA TYR A 196 -10.47 10.43 0.44
C TYR A 196 -10.67 10.75 -1.03
N ILE A 197 -9.88 10.14 -1.92
CA ILE A 197 -9.95 10.38 -3.37
C ILE A 197 -11.28 9.87 -3.94
N PHE A 198 -11.74 8.69 -3.51
CA PHE A 198 -12.98 8.09 -4.01
C PHE A 198 -14.24 8.49 -3.22
N GLY A 199 -14.11 9.32 -2.19
CA GLY A 199 -15.23 9.81 -1.39
C GLY A 199 -15.94 8.74 -0.57
N THR A 200 -15.21 7.72 -0.14
CA THR A 200 -15.74 6.58 0.63
C THR A 200 -15.53 6.71 2.14
N VAL A 201 -15.11 7.86 2.62
CA VAL A 201 -14.92 8.11 4.06
C VAL A 201 -16.27 8.17 4.77
N ALA A 202 -16.46 7.36 5.82
CA ALA A 202 -17.61 7.41 6.71
C ALA A 202 -17.48 8.55 7.72
N ARG A 203 -18.60 9.18 8.04
CA ARG A 203 -18.71 10.17 9.13
C ARG A 203 -19.21 9.48 10.39
N PRO A 204 -18.44 9.46 11.48
CA PRO A 204 -18.85 8.81 12.72
C PRO A 204 -20.05 9.53 13.36
N THR A 205 -20.99 8.76 13.87
CA THR A 205 -22.10 9.25 14.71
C THR A 205 -21.67 9.39 16.17
N ALA A 206 -22.53 9.97 17.00
CA ALA A 206 -22.30 10.01 18.46
C ALA A 206 -22.20 8.60 19.08
N ALA A 207 -22.98 7.64 18.57
CA ALA A 207 -22.93 6.24 19.00
C ALA A 207 -21.61 5.56 18.58
N ASP A 208 -21.08 5.88 17.39
CA ASP A 208 -19.77 5.37 16.95
C ASP A 208 -18.64 5.89 17.86
N TRP A 209 -18.67 7.17 18.20
CA TRP A 209 -17.71 7.74 19.14
C TRP A 209 -17.78 7.11 20.53
N GLN A 210 -18.98 6.78 21.01
CA GLN A 210 -19.14 6.07 22.27
C GLN A 210 -18.54 4.66 22.19
N ALA A 211 -18.81 3.93 21.11
CA ALA A 211 -18.24 2.61 20.88
C ALA A 211 -16.71 2.65 20.76
N MET A 212 -16.14 3.59 19.98
CA MET A 212 -14.69 3.76 19.87
C MET A 212 -14.01 4.08 21.21
N ARG A 213 -14.69 4.81 22.11
CA ARG A 213 -14.18 5.04 23.46
C ARG A 213 -14.17 3.76 24.29
N ALA A 214 -15.19 2.92 24.17
CA ALA A 214 -15.24 1.63 24.84
C ALA A 214 -14.11 0.69 24.37
N GLU A 215 -13.75 0.76 23.09
CA GLU A 215 -12.64 0.02 22.49
C GLU A 215 -11.25 0.68 22.72
N GLY A 216 -11.18 1.83 23.39
CA GLY A 216 -9.89 2.51 23.69
C GLY A 216 -9.20 3.17 22.50
N ILE A 217 -9.88 3.33 21.36
CA ILE A 217 -9.34 3.88 20.12
C ILE A 217 -9.78 5.32 19.82
N ALA A 218 -10.61 5.92 20.67
CA ALA A 218 -11.09 7.30 20.51
C ALA A 218 -9.99 8.35 20.74
#